data_4184d0ec021c5566e9afcf81443a4a1e
#
_entry.id   4184d0ec021c5566e9afcf81443a4a1e
#
_cell.length_a   1.000
_cell.length_b   1.000
_cell.length_c   1.000
_cell.angle_alpha   90.00
_cell.angle_beta   90.00
_cell.angle_gamma   90.00
#
_symmetry.space_group_name_H-M   'P 1'
#
loop_
_entity.id
_entity.type
_entity.pdbx_description
1 polymer ?
#
loop_
_entity_poly.entity_id
_entity_poly.type
_entity_poly.pdbx_seq_one_letter_code
_entity_poly.pdbx_strand_id
1 'polypeptide(L)'
;MKKTENVYITHVLFPWETFAAQSEREARERASGGDSWTEDFLREVRENVLRYANEPFFPPDEFKHAEFMNTSMRNSCLNDVYRLVPLHFREEVFAGVSFPIWNQGARG
;
A
#
# COMPACT_ATOMS: atom_id res chain seq x y z
N MET A 1 -1.90 10.41 -19.23
CA MET A 1 -0.99 10.46 -18.49
C MET A 1 -1.23 10.10 -17.15
N LYS A 2 -1.96 10.71 -16.55
CA LYS A 2 -2.22 10.40 -15.20
C LYS A 2 -2.91 9.10 -14.98
N LYS A 3 -3.63 8.61 -16.00
CA LYS A 3 -4.29 7.36 -15.86
C LYS A 3 -3.36 6.21 -15.53
N THR A 4 -2.21 6.16 -16.18
CA THR A 4 -1.26 5.10 -15.92
C THR A 4 -0.75 5.16 -14.49
N GLU A 5 -0.46 6.35 -14.01
CA GLU A 5 -0.01 6.52 -12.66
C GLU A 5 -1.09 6.12 -11.67
N ASN A 6 -2.34 6.48 -11.97
CA ASN A 6 -3.43 6.16 -11.07
C ASN A 6 -3.63 4.66 -10.97
N VAL A 7 -3.51 3.95 -12.07
CA VAL A 7 -3.66 2.51 -12.07
C VAL A 7 -2.58 1.87 -11.21
N TYR A 8 -1.33 2.32 -11.36
CA TYR A 8 -0.25 1.78 -10.57
C TYR A 8 -0.48 2.02 -9.08
N ILE A 9 -0.87 3.23 -8.72
CA ILE A 9 -1.12 3.56 -7.33
C ILE A 9 -2.23 2.70 -6.76
N THR A 10 -3.29 2.51 -7.52
CA THR A 10 -4.41 1.68 -7.07
C THR A 10 -3.96 0.25 -6.78
N HIS A 11 -3.15 -0.33 -7.66
CA HIS A 11 -2.70 -1.69 -7.47
C HIS A 11 -1.81 -1.84 -6.25
N VAL A 12 -0.99 -0.85 -5.96
CA VAL A 12 -0.07 -0.92 -4.84
C VAL A 12 -0.77 -0.62 -3.52
N LEU A 13 -1.59 0.42 -3.49
CA LEU A 13 -2.22 0.85 -2.24
C LEU A 13 -3.45 0.04 -1.88
N PHE A 14 -4.16 -0.49 -2.88
CA PHE A 14 -5.41 -1.19 -2.64
C PHE A 14 -5.48 -2.51 -3.40
N PRO A 15 -4.56 -3.43 -3.14
CA PRO A 15 -4.50 -4.66 -3.96
C PRO A 15 -5.66 -5.62 -3.71
N TRP A 16 -6.37 -5.45 -2.62
CA TRP A 16 -7.48 -6.36 -2.29
C TRP A 16 -8.85 -5.79 -2.59
N GLU A 17 -8.92 -4.60 -3.17
CA GLU A 17 -10.22 -3.99 -3.33
C GLU A 17 -10.93 -4.54 -4.57
N THR A 18 -12.26 -4.61 -4.46
CA THR A 18 -13.09 -5.05 -5.57
C THR A 18 -13.30 -3.90 -6.55
N PHE A 19 -13.85 -4.22 -7.71
CA PHE A 19 -14.21 -3.20 -8.67
C PHE A 19 -15.18 -2.20 -8.09
N ALA A 20 -16.19 -2.69 -7.35
CA ALA A 20 -17.19 -1.80 -6.76
C ALA A 20 -16.54 -0.85 -5.75
N ALA A 21 -15.68 -1.38 -4.91
CA ALA A 21 -15.00 -0.55 -3.92
C ALA A 21 -14.09 0.47 -4.58
N GLN A 22 -13.40 0.05 -5.64
CA GLN A 22 -12.52 0.95 -6.37
C GLN A 22 -13.31 2.10 -6.98
N SER A 23 -14.46 1.78 -7.58
CA SER A 23 -15.29 2.81 -8.20
C SER A 23 -15.79 3.81 -7.17
N GLU A 24 -16.20 3.31 -6.01
CA GLU A 24 -16.68 4.19 -4.95
C GLU A 24 -15.57 5.09 -4.45
N ARG A 25 -14.38 4.54 -4.26
CA ARG A 25 -13.26 5.35 -3.79
C ARG A 25 -12.89 6.41 -4.81
N GLU A 26 -12.88 6.06 -6.08
CA GLU A 26 -12.54 7.02 -7.12
C GLU A 26 -13.58 8.13 -7.21
N ALA A 27 -14.85 7.78 -6.99
CA ALA A 27 -15.90 8.78 -6.97
C ALA A 27 -15.71 9.77 -5.83
N ARG A 28 -15.31 9.24 -4.66
CA ARG A 28 -15.04 10.12 -3.51
C ARG A 28 -13.86 11.04 -3.79
N GLU A 29 -12.84 10.52 -4.46
CA GLU A 29 -11.68 11.35 -4.78
C GLU A 29 -12.03 12.47 -5.73
N ARG A 30 -12.88 12.16 -6.70
CA ARG A 30 -13.34 13.21 -7.64
C ARG A 30 -14.17 14.26 -6.91
N ALA A 31 -15.00 13.81 -5.98
CA ALA A 31 -15.82 14.73 -5.22
C ALA A 31 -15.02 15.63 -4.31
N SER A 32 -13.83 15.18 -3.92
CA SER A 32 -12.98 15.99 -3.04
C SER A 32 -12.11 16.96 -3.80
N GLY A 33 -12.34 17.11 -5.10
CA GLY A 33 -11.60 18.09 -5.89
C GLY A 33 -10.25 17.61 -6.36
N GLY A 34 -10.06 16.30 -6.39
CA GLY A 34 -8.82 15.74 -6.88
C GLY A 34 -7.74 15.57 -5.84
N ASP A 35 -8.03 15.92 -4.60
CA ASP A 35 -7.08 15.71 -3.52
C ASP A 35 -7.21 14.26 -3.06
N SER A 36 -6.22 13.44 -3.39
CA SER A 36 -6.28 12.02 -3.08
C SER A 36 -5.94 11.70 -1.64
N TRP A 37 -5.16 12.55 -0.98
CA TRP A 37 -4.66 12.22 0.35
C TRP A 37 -5.53 12.83 1.45
N THR A 38 -6.82 12.49 1.41
CA THR A 38 -7.76 12.90 2.43
C THR A 38 -7.62 11.99 3.65
N GLU A 39 -8.29 12.34 4.74
CA GLU A 39 -8.27 11.50 5.93
C GLU A 39 -8.80 10.11 5.65
N ASP A 40 -9.88 10.01 4.88
CA ASP A 40 -10.45 8.71 4.55
C ASP A 40 -9.47 7.87 3.74
N PHE A 41 -8.82 8.50 2.77
CA PHE A 41 -7.86 7.81 1.93
C PHE A 41 -6.69 7.31 2.78
N LEU A 42 -6.18 8.16 3.66
CA LEU A 42 -5.07 7.78 4.53
C LEU A 42 -5.45 6.62 5.45
N ARG A 43 -6.66 6.63 5.96
CA ARG A 43 -7.11 5.55 6.81
C ARG A 43 -7.17 4.24 6.04
N GLU A 44 -7.67 4.29 4.81
CA GLU A 44 -7.74 3.09 3.99
C GLU A 44 -6.35 2.56 3.64
N VAL A 45 -5.43 3.47 3.34
CA VAL A 45 -4.06 3.06 3.04
C VAL A 45 -3.42 2.43 4.27
N ARG A 46 -3.65 3.01 5.44
CA ARG A 46 -3.11 2.44 6.66
C ARG A 46 -3.67 1.04 6.92
N GLU A 47 -4.96 0.84 6.67
CA GLU A 47 -5.54 -0.48 6.85
C GLU A 47 -4.87 -1.50 5.93
N ASN A 48 -4.56 -1.10 4.71
CA ASN A 48 -3.88 -1.99 3.79
C ASN A 48 -2.44 -2.23 4.18
N VAL A 49 -1.77 -1.23 4.74
CA VAL A 49 -0.43 -1.42 5.25
C VAL A 49 -0.42 -2.45 6.37
N LEU A 50 -1.38 -2.36 7.28
CA LEU A 50 -1.47 -3.33 8.35
C LEU A 50 -1.78 -4.73 7.83
N ARG A 51 -2.55 -4.81 6.77
CA ARG A 51 -2.85 -6.09 6.15
C ARG A 51 -1.61 -6.67 5.50
N TYR A 52 -0.84 -5.88 4.77
CA TYR A 52 0.42 -6.33 4.20
C TYR A 52 1.34 -6.86 5.30
N ALA A 53 1.37 -6.17 6.43
CA ALA A 53 2.29 -6.52 7.50
C ALA A 53 1.90 -7.80 8.23
N ASN A 54 0.60 -8.11 8.24
CA ASN A 54 0.11 -9.19 9.09
C ASN A 54 -0.43 -10.42 8.39
N GLU A 55 -0.84 -10.32 7.14
CA GLU A 55 -1.42 -11.45 6.44
C GLU A 55 -0.41 -12.10 5.51
N PRO A 56 -0.30 -13.42 5.54
CA PRO A 56 0.63 -14.10 4.65
C PRO A 56 0.08 -14.13 3.22
N PHE A 57 0.97 -13.99 2.25
CA PHE A 57 0.60 -14.10 0.85
C PHE A 57 0.59 -15.54 0.39
N PHE A 58 1.47 -16.35 0.97
CA PHE A 58 1.60 -17.75 0.59
C PHE A 58 1.24 -18.62 1.79
N PRO A 59 0.26 -19.51 1.66
CA PRO A 59 -0.12 -20.37 2.77
C PRO A 59 1.05 -21.25 3.21
N PRO A 60 1.41 -21.21 4.48
CA PRO A 60 2.55 -21.99 4.96
C PRO A 60 2.39 -23.49 4.77
N ASP A 61 1.15 -23.96 4.74
CA ASP A 61 0.88 -25.39 4.58
C ASP A 61 1.13 -25.87 3.17
N GLU A 62 1.07 -24.97 2.21
CA GLU A 62 1.14 -25.36 0.81
C GLU A 62 2.46 -25.07 0.14
N PHE A 63 3.26 -24.17 0.71
CA PHE A 63 4.50 -23.76 0.09
C PHE A 63 5.68 -24.03 1.00
N LYS A 64 6.67 -24.73 0.47
CA LYS A 64 7.81 -25.14 1.25
C LYS A 64 8.59 -23.99 1.86
N HIS A 65 8.75 -22.92 1.11
CA HIS A 65 9.51 -21.77 1.59
C HIS A 65 8.61 -20.58 1.84
N ALA A 66 7.40 -20.86 2.37
CA ALA A 66 6.41 -19.79 2.52
C ALA A 66 6.89 -18.66 3.41
N GLU A 67 7.59 -18.99 4.48
CA GLU A 67 8.04 -17.94 5.40
C GLU A 67 8.98 -16.97 4.69
N PHE A 68 9.94 -17.50 3.94
CA PHE A 68 10.86 -16.66 3.21
C PHE A 68 10.14 -15.84 2.14
N MET A 69 9.23 -16.49 1.40
CA MET A 69 8.51 -15.79 0.35
C MET A 69 7.59 -14.72 0.91
N ASN A 70 6.94 -15.00 2.04
CA ASN A 70 6.07 -14.01 2.66
C ASN A 70 6.85 -12.82 3.15
N THR A 71 8.01 -13.05 3.75
CA THR A 71 8.85 -11.95 4.21
C THR A 71 9.30 -11.07 3.04
N SER A 72 9.74 -11.72 1.98
CA SER A 72 10.22 -11.00 0.81
C SER A 72 9.10 -10.18 0.18
N MET A 73 7.94 -10.79 0.00
CA MET A 73 6.80 -10.10 -0.61
C MET A 73 6.33 -8.96 0.26
N ARG A 74 6.22 -9.20 1.57
CA ARG A 74 5.78 -8.16 2.49
C ARG A 74 6.72 -6.96 2.44
N ASN A 75 8.02 -7.21 2.50
CA ASN A 75 8.98 -6.11 2.48
C ASN A 75 8.91 -5.33 1.19
N SER A 76 8.74 -6.03 0.08
CA SER A 76 8.64 -5.37 -1.21
C SER A 76 7.40 -4.49 -1.30
N CYS A 77 6.26 -5.03 -0.87
CA CYS A 77 5.00 -4.27 -0.93
C CYS A 77 5.03 -3.08 0.00
N LEU A 78 5.55 -3.26 1.21
CA LEU A 78 5.62 -2.15 2.16
C LEU A 78 6.54 -1.05 1.65
N ASN A 79 7.63 -1.43 1.00
CA ASN A 79 8.52 -0.42 0.43
C ASN A 79 7.85 0.34 -0.71
N ASP A 80 7.07 -0.35 -1.53
CA ASP A 80 6.36 0.32 -2.61
C ASP A 80 5.36 1.33 -2.06
N VAL A 81 4.60 0.94 -1.05
CA VAL A 81 3.65 1.86 -0.43
C VAL A 81 4.38 3.03 0.22
N TYR A 82 5.49 2.73 0.90
CA TYR A 82 6.26 3.76 1.59
C TYR A 82 6.70 4.85 0.63
N ARG A 83 7.14 4.46 -0.57
CA ARG A 83 7.58 5.44 -1.56
C ARG A 83 6.44 6.26 -2.13
N LEU A 84 5.24 5.68 -2.19
CA LEU A 84 4.09 6.39 -2.74
C LEU A 84 3.43 7.34 -1.74
N VAL A 85 3.53 7.05 -0.45
CA VAL A 85 2.91 7.89 0.57
C VAL A 85 3.75 9.14 0.74
N PRO A 86 3.14 10.33 0.70
CA PRO A 86 3.90 11.57 0.91
C PRO A 86 4.63 11.55 2.24
N LEU A 87 5.81 12.13 2.25
CA LEU A 87 6.71 12.05 3.39
C LEU A 87 6.05 12.39 4.71
N HIS A 88 5.29 13.47 4.74
CA HIS A 88 4.72 13.92 6.00
C HIS A 88 3.57 13.06 6.50
N PHE A 89 3.12 12.08 5.72
CA PHE A 89 2.09 11.14 6.18
C PHE A 89 2.66 9.78 6.54
N ARG A 90 3.95 9.56 6.27
CA ARG A 90 4.53 8.22 6.43
C ARG A 90 4.52 7.74 7.86
N GLU A 91 4.81 8.62 8.79
CA GLU A 91 4.85 8.23 10.19
C GLU A 91 3.50 7.74 10.65
N GLU A 92 2.47 8.44 10.27
CA GLU A 92 1.11 8.07 10.65
C GLU A 92 0.67 6.78 9.99
N VAL A 93 0.94 6.65 8.70
CA VAL A 93 0.48 5.48 7.95
C VAL A 93 1.20 4.21 8.40
N PHE A 94 2.48 4.32 8.74
CA PHE A 94 3.28 3.16 9.09
C PHE A 94 3.51 2.99 10.59
N ALA A 95 2.74 3.70 11.41
CA ALA A 95 2.91 3.61 12.86
C ALA A 95 2.73 2.17 13.32
N GLY A 96 3.70 1.66 14.08
CA GLY A 96 3.63 0.31 14.59
C GLY A 96 4.03 -0.78 13.60
N VAL A 97 4.44 -0.40 12.40
CA VAL A 97 4.84 -1.36 11.38
C VAL A 97 6.35 -1.29 11.20
N SER A 98 7.02 -2.42 11.34
CA SER A 98 8.47 -2.48 11.25
C SER A 98 8.88 -3.25 10.01
N PHE A 99 9.74 -2.68 9.20
CA PHE A 99 10.24 -3.34 8.00
C PHE A 99 11.50 -2.61 7.52
N PRO A 100 12.37 -3.30 6.79
CA PRO A 100 13.58 -2.64 6.28
C PRO A 100 13.21 -1.69 5.14
N ILE A 101 13.68 -0.47 5.22
CA ILE A 101 13.41 0.53 4.20
C ILE A 101 14.55 0.50 3.19
N TRP A 102 14.21 0.25 1.93
CA TRP A 102 15.20 0.01 0.88
C TRP A 102 15.58 1.28 0.13
N ASN A 103 16.89 1.41 -0.10
CA ASN A 103 17.41 2.39 -1.05
C ASN A 103 16.87 3.78 -0.99
N GLN A 104 16.29 4.14 0.16
CA GLN A 104 15.67 5.41 0.16
C GLN A 104 16.67 6.54 0.17
N GLY A 105 17.80 6.36 0.77
CA GLY A 105 18.80 7.41 0.78
C GLY A 105 19.60 7.44 -0.50
N ALA A 106 19.77 6.31 -1.12
CA ALA A 106 20.64 6.21 -2.25
C ALA A 106 20.15 6.94 -3.46
N ARG A 107 18.87 7.08 -3.55
CA ARG A 107 18.39 7.73 -4.67
C ARG A 107 18.27 9.09 -4.43
N GLY A 108 18.39 9.43 -3.34
CA GLY A 108 18.27 10.83 -3.05
C GLY A 108 17.10 11.38 -3.78
#